data_1df4bf90ca6375eacc60e0cbebcabe65
#
_entry.id   1df4bf90ca6375eacc60e0cbebcabe65
#
_cell.length_a   1.000
_cell.length_b   1.000
_cell.length_c   1.000
_cell.angle_alpha   90.00
_cell.angle_beta   90.00
_cell.angle_gamma   90.00
#
_symmetry.space_group_name_H-M   'P 1'
#
loop_
_entity.id
_entity.type
_entity.pdbx_description
1 polymer ?
#
loop_
_entity_poly.entity_id
_entity_poly.type
_entity_poly.pdbx_seq_one_letter_code
_entity_poly.pdbx_strand_id
1 'polypeptide(L)'
;MSVTDSEHRHKLIPLLGPAFVAAVAYVDPGNVAANITAGARYGYLLVWVLLASNIFAMVIQYLSAKLGLVTGKSLPALLGDRMSKPARIAFWIQAEIVAAATDLAEVIGGALALHLLFGVPLLWGGVIIGAVSMALLVVQGEGKQRQFETIIVGLLIIITLGFLAGLFVAPPSPSGILGGLLPRFQGTDSVLVAASMLGATVMPHAVYLHSSLVNDHEADELGPSTADSRHSSGHLSRLLRATRIDIYWALSIAGLVNIGLLLLAAAALAGQSGTDTIEGAHTAISSALGPLVGTVFAVGLLASGLASTSVGAYAGSEIMNGLLHVRVPILVRRLVSLIPALIILGAGAEPTWALVVSQVALSFGIPFAIIPLMRLTAKREVMGEYANTRTLRAVGFAIAAVIVALNLFLVYLTLTGQG
;
A
#
# COMPACT_ATOMS: atom_id res chain seq x y z
N MET A 1 -2.98 -10.03 42.46
CA MET A 1 -3.54 -9.82 41.08
C MET A 1 -4.54 -8.66 41.24
N SER A 2 -4.15 -7.48 40.79
CA SER A 2 -4.93 -6.26 40.99
C SER A 2 -6.07 -6.18 39.97
N VAL A 3 -7.18 -5.56 40.38
CA VAL A 3 -8.39 -5.35 39.54
C VAL A 3 -8.09 -4.61 38.25
N THR A 4 -6.98 -3.87 38.18
CA THR A 4 -6.48 -3.15 36.98
C THR A 4 -6.00 -4.06 35.87
N ASP A 5 -5.51 -5.28 36.17
CA ASP A 5 -5.03 -6.23 35.16
C ASP A 5 -6.16 -6.93 34.36
N SER A 6 -7.36 -7.01 34.95
CA SER A 6 -8.51 -7.65 34.30
C SER A 6 -9.24 -6.72 33.32
N GLU A 7 -9.24 -5.40 33.56
CA GLU A 7 -9.89 -4.41 32.68
C GLU A 7 -9.11 -4.16 31.37
N HIS A 8 -7.79 -4.24 31.40
CA HIS A 8 -6.96 -4.08 30.17
C HIS A 8 -7.12 -5.25 29.20
N ARG A 9 -7.47 -6.44 29.70
CA ARG A 9 -7.69 -7.63 28.86
C ARG A 9 -8.94 -7.57 27.98
N HIS A 10 -9.85 -6.62 28.18
CA HIS A 10 -11.12 -6.53 27.44
C HIS A 10 -11.17 -5.42 26.36
N LYS A 11 -10.20 -4.51 26.31
CA LYS A 11 -10.21 -3.42 25.32
C LYS A 11 -9.61 -3.90 23.99
N LEU A 12 -10.33 -3.66 22.87
CA LEU A 12 -9.85 -3.97 21.52
C LEU A 12 -9.00 -2.83 20.95
N ILE A 13 -9.19 -1.61 21.43
CA ILE A 13 -8.53 -0.40 20.92
C ILE A 13 -6.99 -0.48 20.91
N PRO A 14 -6.31 -0.98 21.96
CA PRO A 14 -4.86 -1.13 21.95
C PRO A 14 -4.32 -2.10 20.90
N LEU A 15 -5.18 -2.98 20.36
CA LEU A 15 -4.83 -4.00 19.37
C LEU A 15 -5.04 -3.51 17.93
N LEU A 16 -5.44 -2.24 17.74
CA LEU A 16 -5.62 -1.60 16.43
C LEU A 16 -4.36 -0.79 16.11
N GLY A 17 -3.95 -0.79 14.86
CA GLY A 17 -2.82 0.01 14.37
C GLY A 17 -2.09 -0.60 13.18
N PRO A 18 -1.73 -1.89 13.18
CA PRO A 18 -0.97 -2.51 12.09
C PRO A 18 -1.60 -2.34 10.71
N ALA A 19 -2.94 -2.46 10.62
CA ALA A 19 -3.63 -2.30 9.34
C ALA A 19 -3.61 -0.85 8.85
N PHE A 20 -3.56 0.15 9.72
CA PHE A 20 -3.42 1.56 9.32
C PHE A 20 -2.04 1.83 8.71
N VAL A 21 -0.98 1.22 9.28
CA VAL A 21 0.35 1.31 8.68
C VAL A 21 0.36 0.65 7.30
N ALA A 22 -0.20 -0.55 7.18
CA ALA A 22 -0.30 -1.23 5.90
C ALA A 22 -1.18 -0.46 4.89
N ALA A 23 -2.23 0.25 5.36
CA ALA A 23 -3.16 0.99 4.52
C ALA A 23 -2.51 2.19 3.79
N VAL A 24 -1.43 2.75 4.33
CA VAL A 24 -0.71 3.84 3.67
C VAL A 24 -0.15 3.41 2.31
N ALA A 25 0.29 2.16 2.18
CA ALA A 25 0.73 1.63 0.89
C ALA A 25 -0.38 1.66 -0.19
N TYR A 26 -1.64 1.74 0.20
CA TYR A 26 -2.79 1.81 -0.72
C TYR A 26 -3.14 3.24 -1.18
N VAL A 27 -2.46 4.24 -0.65
CA VAL A 27 -2.64 5.66 -0.99
C VAL A 27 -1.33 6.34 -1.36
N ASP A 28 -0.41 5.58 -1.94
CA ASP A 28 0.89 6.04 -2.44
C ASP A 28 0.76 6.94 -3.69
N PRO A 29 1.82 7.64 -4.10
CA PRO A 29 1.78 8.49 -5.29
C PRO A 29 1.41 7.76 -6.59
N GLY A 30 1.68 6.46 -6.70
CA GLY A 30 1.28 5.63 -7.84
C GLY A 30 -0.24 5.45 -7.93
N ASN A 31 -0.89 5.18 -6.79
CA ASN A 31 -2.36 5.15 -6.69
C ASN A 31 -2.97 6.52 -7.01
N VAL A 32 -2.36 7.61 -6.51
CA VAL A 32 -2.80 8.98 -6.81
C VAL A 32 -2.82 9.23 -8.31
N ALA A 33 -1.71 8.92 -9.01
CA ALA A 33 -1.61 9.10 -10.45
C ALA A 33 -2.65 8.26 -11.21
N ALA A 34 -2.78 6.96 -10.90
CA ALA A 34 -3.71 6.05 -11.56
C ALA A 34 -5.18 6.49 -11.39
N ASN A 35 -5.57 6.90 -10.19
CA ASN A 35 -6.95 7.27 -9.88
C ASN A 35 -7.33 8.63 -10.52
N ILE A 36 -6.41 9.59 -10.54
CA ILE A 36 -6.60 10.87 -11.23
C ILE A 36 -6.72 10.65 -12.73
N THR A 37 -5.81 9.87 -13.34
CA THR A 37 -5.88 9.54 -14.76
C THR A 37 -7.20 8.85 -15.12
N ALA A 38 -7.66 7.91 -14.28
CA ALA A 38 -8.93 7.23 -14.47
C ALA A 38 -10.12 8.20 -14.46
N GLY A 39 -10.17 9.09 -13.47
CA GLY A 39 -11.23 10.08 -13.34
C GLY A 39 -11.21 11.12 -14.47
N ALA A 40 -10.03 11.62 -14.83
CA ALA A 40 -9.87 12.62 -15.89
C ALA A 40 -10.23 12.08 -17.28
N ARG A 41 -9.81 10.86 -17.61
CA ARG A 41 -10.05 10.24 -18.93
C ARG A 41 -11.43 9.62 -19.08
N TYR A 42 -11.93 8.94 -18.03
CA TYR A 42 -13.13 8.11 -18.10
C TYR A 42 -14.28 8.57 -17.19
N GLY A 43 -14.09 9.71 -16.50
CA GLY A 43 -15.08 10.20 -15.55
C GLY A 43 -15.34 9.15 -14.45
N TYR A 44 -16.62 8.83 -14.24
CA TYR A 44 -17.03 7.89 -13.19
C TYR A 44 -16.95 6.41 -13.59
N LEU A 45 -16.59 6.09 -14.83
CA LEU A 45 -16.68 4.73 -15.42
C LEU A 45 -16.03 3.65 -14.57
N LEU A 46 -14.89 3.94 -13.93
CA LEU A 46 -14.05 2.98 -13.23
C LEU A 46 -14.19 2.99 -11.69
N VAL A 47 -15.23 3.65 -11.14
CA VAL A 47 -15.50 3.64 -9.69
C VAL A 47 -15.65 2.22 -9.14
N TRP A 48 -16.33 1.33 -9.90
CA TRP A 48 -16.51 -0.06 -9.52
C TRP A 48 -15.19 -0.83 -9.38
N VAL A 49 -14.16 -0.45 -10.15
CA VAL A 49 -12.81 -1.06 -10.09
C VAL A 49 -12.18 -0.78 -8.74
N LEU A 50 -12.23 0.48 -8.27
CA LEU A 50 -11.69 0.84 -6.95
C LEU A 50 -12.43 0.16 -5.81
N LEU A 51 -13.76 0.07 -5.91
CA LEU A 51 -14.55 -0.64 -4.91
C LEU A 51 -14.16 -2.13 -4.85
N ALA A 52 -14.08 -2.79 -6.02
CA ALA A 52 -13.68 -4.20 -6.11
C ALA A 52 -12.23 -4.40 -5.62
N SER A 53 -11.28 -3.55 -6.04
CA SER A 53 -9.88 -3.60 -5.62
C SER A 53 -9.74 -3.46 -4.11
N ASN A 54 -10.49 -2.55 -3.50
CA ASN A 54 -10.47 -2.35 -2.06
C ASN A 54 -11.01 -3.56 -1.29
N ILE A 55 -12.10 -4.18 -1.77
CA ILE A 55 -12.63 -5.43 -1.20
C ILE A 55 -11.60 -6.55 -1.33
N PHE A 56 -10.94 -6.69 -2.47
CA PHE A 56 -9.88 -7.67 -2.68
C PHE A 56 -8.70 -7.45 -1.72
N ALA A 57 -8.29 -6.19 -1.57
CA ALA A 57 -7.24 -5.81 -0.63
C ALA A 57 -7.60 -6.17 0.80
N MET A 58 -8.82 -5.92 1.26
CA MET A 58 -9.29 -6.31 2.61
C MET A 58 -9.16 -7.81 2.86
N VAL A 59 -9.54 -8.64 1.88
CA VAL A 59 -9.43 -10.11 1.99
C VAL A 59 -7.96 -10.54 2.06
N ILE A 60 -7.11 -10.01 1.18
CA ILE A 60 -5.70 -10.36 1.11
C ILE A 60 -4.96 -9.93 2.38
N GLN A 61 -5.20 -8.70 2.85
CA GLN A 61 -4.60 -8.18 4.08
C GLN A 61 -5.05 -8.97 5.31
N TYR A 62 -6.32 -9.36 5.39
CA TYR A 62 -6.79 -10.23 6.45
C TYR A 62 -6.09 -11.59 6.45
N LEU A 63 -5.87 -12.18 5.28
CA LEU A 63 -5.17 -13.47 5.18
C LEU A 63 -3.69 -13.34 5.54
N SER A 64 -3.05 -12.21 5.20
CA SER A 64 -1.66 -11.92 5.57
C SER A 64 -1.51 -11.77 7.09
N ALA A 65 -2.30 -10.90 7.71
CA ALA A 65 -2.29 -10.69 9.16
C ALA A 65 -2.65 -11.97 9.92
N LYS A 66 -3.67 -12.70 9.46
CA LYS A 66 -4.05 -14.01 10.03
C LYS A 66 -2.90 -15.00 9.98
N LEU A 67 -2.14 -15.06 8.88
CA LEU A 67 -0.96 -15.91 8.77
C LEU A 67 0.06 -15.56 9.85
N GLY A 68 0.38 -14.28 10.02
CA GLY A 68 1.31 -13.79 11.03
C GLY A 68 0.89 -14.19 12.44
N LEU A 69 -0.34 -13.84 12.84
CA LEU A 69 -0.87 -14.11 14.17
C LEU A 69 -0.96 -15.60 14.51
N VAL A 70 -1.39 -16.42 13.56
CA VAL A 70 -1.57 -17.87 13.80
C VAL A 70 -0.24 -18.60 13.88
N THR A 71 0.74 -18.18 13.06
CA THR A 71 2.03 -18.89 12.97
C THR A 71 3.13 -18.26 13.81
N GLY A 72 2.93 -17.01 14.29
CA GLY A 72 3.98 -16.22 14.94
C GLY A 72 5.14 -15.85 13.99
N LYS A 73 4.99 -16.08 12.66
CA LYS A 73 6.01 -15.82 11.66
C LYS A 73 5.43 -15.01 10.50
N SER A 74 6.23 -14.08 9.97
CA SER A 74 5.87 -13.36 8.77
C SER A 74 5.82 -14.26 7.53
N LEU A 75 5.09 -13.83 6.50
CA LEU A 75 5.04 -14.54 5.21
C LEU A 75 6.44 -14.76 4.61
N PRO A 76 7.34 -13.74 4.57
CA PRO A 76 8.71 -13.94 4.10
C PRO A 76 9.48 -14.99 4.90
N ALA A 77 9.35 -15.00 6.23
CA ALA A 77 10.02 -15.97 7.10
C ALA A 77 9.54 -17.40 6.82
N LEU A 78 8.23 -17.60 6.70
CA LEU A 78 7.66 -18.90 6.36
C LEU A 78 8.11 -19.43 4.99
N LEU A 79 8.33 -18.53 4.03
CA LEU A 79 8.87 -18.87 2.71
C LEU A 79 10.35 -19.20 2.80
N GLY A 80 11.13 -18.38 3.55
CA GLY A 80 12.55 -18.59 3.78
C GLY A 80 12.85 -19.96 4.42
N ASP A 81 12.04 -20.37 5.40
CA ASP A 81 12.17 -21.66 6.08
C ASP A 81 11.86 -22.87 5.18
N ARG A 82 11.06 -22.70 4.12
CA ARG A 82 10.56 -23.80 3.27
C ARG A 82 11.21 -23.91 1.92
N MET A 83 11.90 -22.89 1.48
CA MET A 83 12.56 -22.85 0.17
C MET A 83 14.00 -23.35 0.24
N SER A 84 14.46 -24.03 -0.83
CA SER A 84 15.88 -24.28 -1.04
C SER A 84 16.66 -22.97 -1.18
N LYS A 85 17.95 -22.97 -0.83
CA LYS A 85 18.79 -21.76 -0.87
C LYS A 85 18.75 -21.05 -2.24
N PRO A 86 18.88 -21.73 -3.41
CA PRO A 86 18.82 -21.02 -4.71
C PRO A 86 17.43 -20.45 -5.00
N ALA A 87 16.36 -21.17 -4.69
CA ALA A 87 14.98 -20.68 -4.87
C ALA A 87 14.69 -19.47 -3.98
N ARG A 88 15.17 -19.49 -2.75
CA ARG A 88 15.05 -18.40 -1.78
C ARG A 88 15.78 -17.13 -2.24
N ILE A 89 16.98 -17.27 -2.78
CA ILE A 89 17.75 -16.14 -3.35
C ILE A 89 17.03 -15.56 -4.57
N ALA A 90 16.58 -16.39 -5.49
CA ALA A 90 15.84 -15.95 -6.68
C ALA A 90 14.53 -15.22 -6.29
N PHE A 91 13.82 -15.75 -5.29
CA PHE A 91 12.61 -15.13 -4.77
C PHE A 91 12.90 -13.77 -4.09
N TRP A 92 14.02 -13.68 -3.34
CA TRP A 92 14.44 -12.44 -2.73
C TRP A 92 14.84 -11.39 -3.79
N ILE A 93 15.61 -11.77 -4.83
CA ILE A 93 16.00 -10.84 -5.90
C ILE A 93 14.75 -10.24 -6.56
N GLN A 94 13.75 -11.06 -6.87
CA GLN A 94 12.48 -10.57 -7.43
C GLN A 94 11.79 -9.61 -6.46
N ALA A 95 11.68 -9.95 -5.17
CA ALA A 95 11.04 -9.11 -4.17
C ALA A 95 11.81 -7.79 -3.94
N GLU A 96 13.15 -7.81 -4.02
CA GLU A 96 13.98 -6.62 -3.90
C GLU A 96 13.84 -5.67 -5.09
N ILE A 97 13.76 -6.20 -6.32
CA ILE A 97 13.47 -5.39 -7.52
C ILE A 97 12.13 -4.68 -7.38
N VAL A 98 11.10 -5.40 -6.91
CA VAL A 98 9.78 -4.82 -6.67
C VAL A 98 9.81 -3.76 -5.56
N ALA A 99 10.51 -4.02 -4.46
CA ALA A 99 10.68 -3.06 -3.38
C ALA A 99 11.43 -1.80 -3.83
N ALA A 100 12.47 -1.94 -4.64
CA ALA A 100 13.20 -0.81 -5.21
C ALA A 100 12.34 0.01 -6.19
N ALA A 101 11.51 -0.64 -6.99
CA ALA A 101 10.58 0.04 -7.90
C ALA A 101 9.48 0.79 -7.13
N THR A 102 8.98 0.22 -6.03
CA THR A 102 8.05 0.89 -5.12
C THR A 102 8.69 2.13 -4.52
N ASP A 103 9.88 1.97 -3.94
CA ASP A 103 10.62 3.05 -3.29
C ASP A 103 10.94 4.20 -4.26
N LEU A 104 11.29 3.85 -5.51
CA LEU A 104 11.45 4.82 -6.60
C LEU A 104 10.20 5.69 -6.78
N ALA A 105 9.02 5.06 -6.92
CA ALA A 105 7.76 5.78 -7.11
C ALA A 105 7.43 6.70 -5.92
N GLU A 106 7.64 6.21 -4.71
CA GLU A 106 7.35 6.93 -3.47
C GLU A 106 8.26 8.15 -3.29
N VAL A 107 9.56 7.99 -3.55
CA VAL A 107 10.54 9.09 -3.49
C VAL A 107 10.27 10.13 -4.57
N ILE A 108 9.97 9.70 -5.80
CA ILE A 108 9.63 10.63 -6.90
C ILE A 108 8.35 11.39 -6.57
N GLY A 109 7.30 10.73 -6.08
CA GLY A 109 6.05 11.38 -5.70
C GLY A 109 6.23 12.42 -4.59
N GLY A 110 7.02 12.09 -3.57
CA GLY A 110 7.36 13.03 -2.49
C GLY A 110 8.23 14.20 -2.96
N ALA A 111 9.22 13.93 -3.83
CA ALA A 111 10.06 14.98 -4.44
C ALA A 111 9.23 15.92 -5.31
N LEU A 112 8.29 15.38 -6.06
CA LEU A 112 7.35 16.14 -6.87
C LEU A 112 6.44 17.03 -6.01
N ALA A 113 5.95 16.52 -4.89
CA ALA A 113 5.17 17.32 -3.95
C ALA A 113 5.97 18.51 -3.39
N LEU A 114 7.25 18.31 -3.05
CA LEU A 114 8.14 19.40 -2.63
C LEU A 114 8.40 20.41 -3.77
N HIS A 115 8.49 19.93 -5.00
CA HIS A 115 8.59 20.80 -6.17
C HIS A 115 7.33 21.65 -6.35
N LEU A 116 6.16 21.06 -6.28
CA LEU A 116 4.88 21.76 -6.41
C LEU A 116 4.62 22.77 -5.29
N LEU A 117 5.02 22.47 -4.05
CA LEU A 117 4.79 23.34 -2.89
C LEU A 117 5.82 24.47 -2.77
N PHE A 118 7.09 24.18 -3.04
CA PHE A 118 8.20 25.06 -2.68
C PHE A 118 9.16 25.36 -3.85
N GLY A 119 8.91 24.80 -5.05
CA GLY A 119 9.81 24.94 -6.20
C GLY A 119 11.15 24.24 -6.03
N VAL A 120 11.27 23.29 -5.08
CA VAL A 120 12.50 22.53 -4.83
C VAL A 120 12.85 21.69 -6.06
N PRO A 121 14.08 21.73 -6.60
CA PRO A 121 14.48 20.84 -7.70
C PRO A 121 14.28 19.37 -7.31
N LEU A 122 13.78 18.55 -8.25
CA LEU A 122 13.37 17.17 -7.98
C LEU A 122 14.46 16.30 -7.29
N LEU A 123 15.73 16.45 -7.71
CA LEU A 123 16.85 15.73 -7.07
C LEU A 123 16.97 16.06 -5.57
N TRP A 124 16.93 17.37 -5.23
CA TRP A 124 16.99 17.79 -3.83
C TRP A 124 15.73 17.41 -3.06
N GLY A 125 14.58 17.44 -3.73
CA GLY A 125 13.33 16.89 -3.19
C GLY A 125 13.50 15.41 -2.80
N GLY A 126 14.08 14.60 -3.67
CA GLY A 126 14.38 13.18 -3.40
C GLY A 126 15.33 12.99 -2.21
N VAL A 127 16.38 13.80 -2.11
CA VAL A 127 17.30 13.79 -0.96
C VAL A 127 16.57 14.13 0.35
N ILE A 128 15.73 15.15 0.35
CA ILE A 128 14.94 15.56 1.53
C ILE A 128 13.98 14.45 1.94
N ILE A 129 13.21 13.89 0.99
CA ILE A 129 12.29 12.77 1.26
C ILE A 129 13.06 11.58 1.83
N GLY A 130 14.21 11.23 1.25
CA GLY A 130 15.09 10.19 1.75
C GLY A 130 15.53 10.44 3.20
N ALA A 131 16.01 11.65 3.51
CA ALA A 131 16.46 12.02 4.85
C ALA A 131 15.33 11.97 5.88
N VAL A 132 14.14 12.49 5.55
CA VAL A 132 12.98 12.46 6.45
C VAL A 132 12.50 11.03 6.67
N SER A 133 12.45 10.19 5.62
CA SER A 133 12.08 8.78 5.77
C SER A 133 13.07 8.01 6.64
N MET A 134 14.38 8.32 6.54
CA MET A 134 15.39 7.73 7.42
C MET A 134 15.16 8.12 8.88
N ALA A 135 14.81 9.39 9.16
CA ALA A 135 14.47 9.83 10.51
C ALA A 135 13.24 9.10 11.08
N LEU A 136 12.21 8.87 10.27
CA LEU A 136 11.03 8.08 10.67
C LEU A 136 11.40 6.62 10.98
N LEU A 137 12.29 6.02 10.19
CA LEU A 137 12.75 4.66 10.40
C LEU A 137 13.62 4.50 11.67
N VAL A 138 14.33 5.56 12.10
CA VAL A 138 15.04 5.57 13.39
C VAL A 138 14.04 5.41 14.54
N VAL A 139 12.92 6.10 14.49
CA VAL A 139 11.84 5.97 15.49
C VAL A 139 11.34 4.53 15.56
N GLN A 140 11.11 3.88 14.42
CA GLN A 140 10.68 2.48 14.36
C GLN A 140 11.76 1.53 14.92
N GLY A 141 13.05 1.75 14.56
CA GLY A 141 14.16 0.88 14.95
C GLY A 141 14.55 0.90 16.44
N GLU A 142 14.10 1.89 17.21
CA GLU A 142 14.32 2.01 18.66
C GLU A 142 13.34 1.21 19.52
N GLY A 143 12.53 0.30 18.94
CA GLY A 143 11.50 -0.46 19.65
C GLY A 143 10.29 0.41 20.04
N LYS A 144 10.05 1.49 19.31
CA LYS A 144 8.93 2.41 19.49
C LYS A 144 7.86 2.21 18.42
N GLN A 145 7.48 0.97 18.16
CA GLN A 145 6.53 0.58 17.13
C GLN A 145 5.25 1.44 17.19
N ARG A 146 4.69 1.64 18.36
CA ARG A 146 3.49 2.45 18.57
C ARG A 146 3.67 3.92 18.20
N GLN A 147 4.86 4.50 18.41
CA GLN A 147 5.14 5.89 18.00
C GLN A 147 5.19 5.99 16.48
N PHE A 148 5.86 5.04 15.83
CA PHE A 148 5.88 4.94 14.38
C PHE A 148 4.47 4.83 13.82
N GLU A 149 3.65 3.90 14.31
CA GLU A 149 2.24 3.74 13.92
C GLU A 149 1.44 5.04 14.09
N THR A 150 1.63 5.75 15.21
CA THR A 150 0.95 7.03 15.47
C THR A 150 1.32 8.10 14.46
N ILE A 151 2.59 8.20 14.08
CA ILE A 151 3.07 9.15 13.06
C ILE A 151 2.45 8.80 11.70
N ILE A 152 2.48 7.51 11.33
CA ILE A 152 1.92 7.03 10.06
C ILE A 152 0.40 7.28 9.99
N VAL A 153 -0.33 7.04 11.06
CA VAL A 153 -1.77 7.35 11.16
C VAL A 153 -2.01 8.86 11.02
N GLY A 154 -1.17 9.69 11.65
CA GLY A 154 -1.22 11.15 11.48
C GLY A 154 -1.02 11.59 10.03
N LEU A 155 -0.06 11.00 9.33
CA LEU A 155 0.15 11.23 7.90
C LEU A 155 -1.05 10.76 7.07
N LEU A 156 -1.65 9.61 7.39
CA LEU A 156 -2.86 9.12 6.71
C LEU A 156 -4.05 10.08 6.88
N ILE A 157 -4.19 10.72 8.02
CA ILE A 157 -5.20 11.77 8.23
C ILE A 157 -4.92 12.97 7.31
N ILE A 158 -3.66 13.42 7.22
CA ILE A 158 -3.26 14.52 6.33
C ILE A 158 -3.54 14.15 4.87
N ILE A 159 -3.21 12.93 4.45
CA ILE A 159 -3.50 12.38 3.11
C ILE A 159 -5.01 12.43 2.85
N THR A 160 -5.80 11.93 3.80
CA THR A 160 -7.26 11.87 3.67
C THR A 160 -7.85 13.26 3.51
N LEU A 161 -7.48 14.20 4.36
CA LEU A 161 -7.93 15.59 4.28
C LEU A 161 -7.42 16.27 3.00
N GLY A 162 -6.15 16.04 2.65
CA GLY A 162 -5.51 16.62 1.47
C GLY A 162 -6.20 16.27 0.16
N PHE A 163 -6.57 15.01 0.00
CA PHE A 163 -7.17 14.54 -1.23
C PHE A 163 -8.69 14.68 -1.28
N LEU A 164 -9.38 14.61 -0.13
CA LEU A 164 -10.85 14.73 -0.12
C LEU A 164 -11.34 16.18 -0.02
N ALA A 165 -10.49 17.13 0.36
CA ALA A 165 -10.89 18.54 0.50
C ALA A 165 -11.48 19.12 -0.79
N GLY A 166 -10.94 18.76 -1.95
CA GLY A 166 -11.44 19.20 -3.25
C GLY A 166 -12.89 18.80 -3.56
N LEU A 167 -13.38 17.70 -2.98
CA LEU A 167 -14.76 17.24 -3.18
C LEU A 167 -15.80 18.17 -2.57
N PHE A 168 -15.44 18.99 -1.59
CA PHE A 168 -16.32 20.01 -1.02
C PHE A 168 -16.50 21.21 -1.94
N VAL A 169 -15.50 21.46 -2.80
CA VAL A 169 -15.50 22.56 -3.78
C VAL A 169 -16.11 22.11 -5.11
N ALA A 170 -15.79 20.89 -5.55
CA ALA A 170 -16.33 20.26 -6.73
C ALA A 170 -17.06 18.96 -6.34
N PRO A 171 -18.32 19.04 -5.88
CA PRO A 171 -19.08 17.86 -5.49
C PRO A 171 -19.34 16.97 -6.71
N PRO A 172 -19.07 15.66 -6.61
CA PRO A 172 -19.27 14.73 -7.70
C PRO A 172 -20.77 14.50 -7.96
N SER A 173 -21.12 14.17 -9.22
CA SER A 173 -22.51 13.86 -9.60
C SER A 173 -22.97 12.54 -8.96
N PRO A 174 -24.07 12.54 -8.16
CA PRO A 174 -24.60 11.30 -7.58
C PRO A 174 -25.01 10.26 -8.63
N SER A 175 -25.61 10.69 -9.75
CA SER A 175 -25.97 9.81 -10.86
C SER A 175 -24.73 9.25 -11.57
N GLY A 176 -23.67 10.05 -11.68
CA GLY A 176 -22.37 9.61 -12.19
C GLY A 176 -21.75 8.52 -11.31
N ILE A 177 -21.76 8.71 -9.99
CA ILE A 177 -21.26 7.70 -9.04
C ILE A 177 -22.05 6.39 -9.17
N LEU A 178 -23.38 6.45 -9.15
CA LEU A 178 -24.24 5.27 -9.28
C LEU A 178 -24.02 4.56 -10.62
N GLY A 179 -23.89 5.32 -11.71
CA GLY A 179 -23.55 4.77 -13.03
C GLY A 179 -22.16 4.13 -13.08
N GLY A 180 -21.21 4.67 -12.32
CA GLY A 180 -19.84 4.17 -12.20
C GLY A 180 -19.69 2.89 -11.35
N LEU A 181 -20.71 2.51 -10.59
CA LEU A 181 -20.74 1.23 -9.86
C LEU A 181 -21.07 0.04 -10.75
N LEU A 182 -21.60 0.27 -11.95
CA LEU A 182 -21.89 -0.81 -12.89
C LEU A 182 -20.62 -1.27 -13.62
N PRO A 183 -20.23 -2.55 -13.50
CA PRO A 183 -19.03 -3.07 -14.17
C PRO A 183 -19.15 -2.97 -15.68
N ARG A 184 -18.32 -2.12 -16.28
CA ARG A 184 -18.23 -1.93 -17.73
C ARG A 184 -16.88 -1.31 -18.10
N PHE A 185 -16.50 -1.47 -19.37
CA PHE A 185 -15.30 -0.86 -19.95
C PHE A 185 -15.67 -0.10 -21.23
N GLN A 186 -14.82 0.84 -21.60
CA GLN A 186 -14.93 1.62 -22.82
C GLN A 186 -13.62 1.51 -23.60
N GLY A 187 -13.54 0.48 -24.46
CA GLY A 187 -12.34 0.18 -25.22
C GLY A 187 -11.22 -0.44 -24.36
N THR A 188 -10.14 -0.84 -25.05
CA THR A 188 -8.99 -1.53 -24.44
C THR A 188 -8.25 -0.64 -23.44
N ASP A 189 -8.16 0.64 -23.70
CA ASP A 189 -7.50 1.65 -22.88
C ASP A 189 -8.09 1.73 -21.46
N SER A 190 -9.44 1.64 -21.34
CA SER A 190 -10.08 1.63 -20.01
C SER A 190 -9.78 0.35 -19.22
N VAL A 191 -9.53 -0.77 -19.89
CA VAL A 191 -9.09 -2.03 -19.26
C VAL A 191 -7.67 -1.89 -18.75
N LEU A 192 -6.80 -1.22 -19.50
CA LEU A 192 -5.44 -0.88 -19.09
C LEU A 192 -5.40 -0.04 -17.82
N VAL A 193 -6.17 1.05 -17.82
CA VAL A 193 -6.25 1.93 -16.64
C VAL A 193 -6.84 1.18 -15.44
N ALA A 194 -7.87 0.35 -15.66
CA ALA A 194 -8.43 -0.48 -14.60
C ALA A 194 -7.42 -1.50 -14.05
N ALA A 195 -6.63 -2.13 -14.91
CA ALA A 195 -5.56 -3.05 -14.50
C ALA A 195 -4.46 -2.32 -13.72
N SER A 196 -4.08 -1.11 -14.14
CA SER A 196 -3.13 -0.25 -13.42
C SER A 196 -3.67 0.14 -12.04
N MET A 197 -4.93 0.58 -11.93
CA MET A 197 -5.57 0.91 -10.65
C MET A 197 -5.59 -0.28 -9.69
N LEU A 198 -5.94 -1.47 -10.19
CA LEU A 198 -5.99 -2.69 -9.39
C LEU A 198 -4.58 -3.13 -8.99
N GLY A 199 -3.60 -3.04 -9.89
CA GLY A 199 -2.20 -3.35 -9.64
C GLY A 199 -1.57 -2.40 -8.62
N ALA A 200 -1.85 -1.11 -8.72
CA ALA A 200 -1.43 -0.10 -7.74
C ALA A 200 -2.09 -0.34 -6.37
N THR A 201 -3.35 -0.80 -6.33
CA THR A 201 -4.06 -1.01 -5.07
C THR A 201 -3.56 -2.24 -4.31
N VAL A 202 -3.19 -3.36 -4.98
CA VAL A 202 -2.78 -4.59 -4.29
C VAL A 202 -1.26 -4.70 -4.27
N MET A 203 -0.64 -4.07 -3.29
CA MET A 203 0.81 -3.95 -3.18
C MET A 203 1.48 -5.18 -2.55
N PRO A 204 2.44 -5.85 -3.24
CA PRO A 204 3.13 -7.04 -2.74
C PRO A 204 3.84 -6.80 -1.40
N HIS A 205 4.52 -5.67 -1.25
CA HIS A 205 5.27 -5.33 -0.04
C HIS A 205 4.35 -5.15 1.17
N ALA A 206 3.15 -4.57 1.00
CA ALA A 206 2.16 -4.46 2.07
C ALA A 206 1.63 -5.84 2.52
N VAL A 207 1.53 -6.81 1.60
CA VAL A 207 1.16 -8.20 1.92
C VAL A 207 2.25 -8.86 2.76
N TYR A 208 3.52 -8.69 2.41
CA TYR A 208 4.62 -9.23 3.22
C TYR A 208 4.69 -8.57 4.59
N LEU A 209 4.60 -7.24 4.62
CA LEU A 209 4.76 -6.45 5.83
C LEU A 209 3.66 -6.70 6.86
N HIS A 210 2.40 -6.77 6.46
CA HIS A 210 1.29 -6.88 7.41
C HIS A 210 1.38 -8.15 8.28
N SER A 211 1.89 -9.25 7.71
CA SER A 211 2.14 -10.47 8.48
C SER A 211 3.24 -10.31 9.54
N SER A 212 4.15 -9.33 9.40
CA SER A 212 5.16 -8.97 10.39
C SER A 212 4.61 -7.98 11.40
N LEU A 213 4.00 -6.89 10.91
CA LEU A 213 3.45 -5.81 11.75
C LEU A 213 2.55 -6.29 12.87
N VAL A 214 1.68 -7.28 12.61
CA VAL A 214 0.79 -7.82 13.65
C VAL A 214 1.57 -8.55 14.75
N ASN A 215 2.69 -9.18 14.42
CA ASN A 215 3.55 -9.85 15.40
C ASN A 215 4.37 -8.84 16.21
N ASP A 216 4.88 -7.80 15.56
CA ASP A 216 5.68 -6.75 16.20
C ASP A 216 4.80 -5.93 17.15
N HIS A 217 3.60 -5.58 16.74
CA HIS A 217 2.60 -4.89 17.55
C HIS A 217 2.17 -5.72 18.78
N GLU A 218 1.91 -7.02 18.58
CA GLU A 218 1.58 -7.93 19.69
C GLU A 218 2.75 -8.04 20.68
N ALA A 219 3.98 -8.10 20.19
CA ALA A 219 5.17 -8.18 21.04
C ALA A 219 5.38 -6.91 21.87
N ASP A 220 5.10 -5.73 21.30
CA ASP A 220 5.20 -4.43 21.98
C ASP A 220 4.11 -4.28 23.09
N GLU A 221 2.89 -4.71 22.82
CA GLU A 221 1.77 -4.61 23.78
C GLU A 221 1.84 -5.63 24.91
N LEU A 222 2.31 -6.86 24.66
CA LEU A 222 2.30 -7.94 25.67
C LEU A 222 3.60 -8.08 26.44
N GLY A 223 4.71 -7.51 25.95
CA GLY A 223 6.04 -7.68 26.54
C GLY A 223 6.59 -9.11 26.43
N PRO A 224 7.86 -9.34 26.76
CA PRO A 224 8.55 -10.62 26.55
C PRO A 224 8.06 -11.79 27.42
N SER A 225 7.25 -11.52 28.45
CA SER A 225 6.85 -12.52 29.46
C SER A 225 5.68 -13.43 29.10
N THR A 226 5.05 -13.26 27.93
CA THR A 226 3.77 -13.91 27.61
C THR A 226 3.80 -14.88 26.44
N ALA A 227 4.98 -15.39 26.04
CA ALA A 227 5.12 -16.35 24.95
C ALA A 227 4.21 -17.60 25.09
N ASP A 228 3.96 -18.05 26.30
CA ASP A 228 3.07 -19.20 26.60
C ASP A 228 1.58 -18.85 26.46
N SER A 229 1.17 -17.58 26.64
CA SER A 229 -0.22 -17.17 26.52
C SER A 229 -0.69 -16.94 25.08
N ARG A 230 0.21 -16.80 24.12
CA ARG A 230 -0.09 -16.60 22.68
C ARG A 230 -0.91 -17.75 22.10
N HIS A 231 -0.75 -18.96 22.62
CA HIS A 231 -1.40 -20.17 22.11
C HIS A 231 -2.77 -20.45 22.74
N SER A 232 -3.28 -19.56 23.61
CA SER A 232 -4.65 -19.68 24.11
C SER A 232 -5.63 -19.37 22.98
N SER A 233 -6.50 -20.34 22.66
CA SER A 233 -7.51 -20.21 21.58
C SER A 233 -8.42 -18.99 21.75
N GLY A 234 -8.72 -18.60 23.00
CA GLY A 234 -9.49 -17.40 23.30
C GLY A 234 -8.77 -16.10 22.99
N HIS A 235 -7.45 -16.04 23.25
CA HIS A 235 -6.62 -14.87 22.95
C HIS A 235 -6.48 -14.68 21.44
N LEU A 236 -6.11 -15.71 20.72
CA LEU A 236 -5.95 -15.68 19.25
C LEU A 236 -7.26 -15.31 18.53
N SER A 237 -8.39 -15.86 18.98
CA SER A 237 -9.70 -15.49 18.40
C SER A 237 -10.03 -14.02 18.60
N ARG A 238 -9.63 -13.43 19.72
CA ARG A 238 -9.78 -12.00 19.99
C ARG A 238 -8.86 -11.15 19.12
N LEU A 239 -7.58 -11.53 18.96
CA LEU A 239 -6.64 -10.86 18.07
C LEU A 239 -7.16 -10.87 16.64
N LEU A 240 -7.62 -12.01 16.12
CA LEU A 240 -8.18 -12.12 14.78
C LEU A 240 -9.43 -11.25 14.59
N ARG A 241 -10.24 -11.06 15.64
CA ARG A 241 -11.40 -10.14 15.59
C ARG A 241 -10.94 -8.69 15.54
N ALA A 242 -9.99 -8.28 16.40
CA ALA A 242 -9.43 -6.95 16.41
C ALA A 242 -8.80 -6.61 15.06
N THR A 243 -7.94 -7.49 14.54
CA THR A 243 -7.30 -7.34 13.23
C THR A 243 -8.31 -7.18 12.09
N ARG A 244 -9.42 -7.93 12.13
CA ARG A 244 -10.48 -7.78 11.13
C ARG A 244 -11.12 -6.40 11.18
N ILE A 245 -11.39 -5.87 12.36
CA ILE A 245 -11.95 -4.53 12.57
C ILE A 245 -10.94 -3.48 12.10
N ASP A 246 -9.66 -3.64 12.47
CA ASP A 246 -8.56 -2.76 12.08
C ASP A 246 -8.47 -2.65 10.55
N ILE A 247 -8.45 -3.78 9.85
CA ILE A 247 -8.40 -3.84 8.39
C ILE A 247 -9.62 -3.18 7.76
N TYR A 248 -10.82 -3.44 8.25
CA TYR A 248 -12.02 -2.83 7.69
C TYR A 248 -11.99 -1.31 7.80
N TRP A 249 -11.58 -0.76 8.94
CA TRP A 249 -11.48 0.69 9.12
C TRP A 249 -10.35 1.29 8.28
N ALA A 250 -9.14 0.74 8.39
CA ALA A 250 -7.97 1.27 7.73
C ALA A 250 -8.12 1.25 6.18
N LEU A 251 -8.53 0.11 5.62
CA LEU A 251 -8.71 -0.01 4.18
C LEU A 251 -9.99 0.67 3.66
N SER A 252 -11.03 0.84 4.50
CA SER A 252 -12.17 1.68 4.10
C SER A 252 -11.76 3.15 3.97
N ILE A 253 -10.90 3.66 4.84
CA ILE A 253 -10.37 5.02 4.74
C ILE A 253 -9.50 5.15 3.49
N ALA A 254 -8.55 4.23 3.27
CA ALA A 254 -7.72 4.24 2.08
C ALA A 254 -8.54 4.11 0.78
N GLY A 255 -9.55 3.23 0.76
CA GLY A 255 -10.46 3.09 -0.35
C GLY A 255 -11.30 4.34 -0.61
N LEU A 256 -11.76 5.02 0.46
CA LEU A 256 -12.47 6.29 0.35
C LEU A 256 -11.59 7.38 -0.26
N VAL A 257 -10.32 7.43 0.13
CA VAL A 257 -9.33 8.36 -0.45
C VAL A 257 -9.15 8.10 -1.94
N ASN A 258 -8.95 6.84 -2.34
CA ASN A 258 -8.76 6.46 -3.74
C ASN A 258 -10.01 6.74 -4.59
N ILE A 259 -11.18 6.38 -4.09
CA ILE A 259 -12.45 6.70 -4.76
C ILE A 259 -12.61 8.22 -4.83
N GLY A 260 -12.33 8.95 -3.74
CA GLY A 260 -12.41 10.40 -3.69
C GLY A 260 -11.52 11.09 -4.72
N LEU A 261 -10.29 10.61 -4.92
CA LEU A 261 -9.38 11.10 -5.96
C LEU A 261 -9.96 10.91 -7.36
N LEU A 262 -10.49 9.73 -7.66
CA LEU A 262 -11.16 9.48 -8.95
C LEU A 262 -12.38 10.39 -9.12
N LEU A 263 -13.22 10.52 -8.09
CA LEU A 263 -14.41 11.37 -8.14
C LEU A 263 -14.05 12.85 -8.31
N LEU A 264 -12.99 13.32 -7.64
CA LEU A 264 -12.47 14.69 -7.81
C LEU A 264 -12.00 14.93 -9.24
N ALA A 265 -11.21 14.01 -9.77
CA ALA A 265 -10.74 14.09 -11.15
C ALA A 265 -11.90 14.02 -12.16
N ALA A 266 -12.89 13.15 -11.93
CA ALA A 266 -14.08 13.05 -12.77
C ALA A 266 -14.94 14.33 -12.76
N ALA A 267 -15.02 15.00 -11.60
CA ALA A 267 -15.81 16.22 -11.46
C ALA A 267 -15.10 17.48 -11.98
N ALA A 268 -13.77 17.58 -11.78
CA ALA A 268 -13.01 18.80 -12.02
C ALA A 268 -12.11 18.74 -13.25
N LEU A 269 -11.65 17.56 -13.68
CA LEU A 269 -10.61 17.40 -14.71
C LEU A 269 -11.11 16.71 -15.99
N ALA A 270 -12.32 16.15 -16.01
CA ALA A 270 -12.82 15.41 -17.15
C ALA A 270 -12.78 16.23 -18.45
N GLY A 271 -12.12 15.69 -19.49
CA GLY A 271 -11.98 16.35 -20.79
C GLY A 271 -10.89 17.44 -20.86
N GLN A 272 -10.14 17.70 -19.80
CA GLN A 272 -9.00 18.62 -19.83
C GLN A 272 -7.74 17.90 -20.33
N SER A 273 -7.01 18.51 -21.26
CA SER A 273 -5.73 18.00 -21.76
C SER A 273 -4.62 18.23 -20.72
N GLY A 274 -3.63 17.32 -20.69
CA GLY A 274 -2.45 17.45 -19.83
C GLY A 274 -2.66 17.04 -18.37
N THR A 275 -3.78 16.37 -18.06
CA THR A 275 -4.09 15.86 -16.70
C THR A 275 -3.63 14.42 -16.48
N ASP A 276 -2.84 13.89 -17.39
CA ASP A 276 -2.22 12.56 -17.33
C ASP A 276 -0.92 12.53 -16.50
N THR A 277 -0.45 13.68 -16.07
CA THR A 277 0.65 13.82 -15.10
C THR A 277 0.15 14.37 -13.77
N ILE A 278 0.88 14.11 -12.68
CA ILE A 278 0.54 14.67 -11.37
C ILE A 278 0.68 16.22 -11.36
N GLU A 279 1.70 16.76 -12.06
CA GLU A 279 1.88 18.21 -12.22
C GLU A 279 0.72 18.83 -12.99
N GLY A 280 0.33 18.21 -14.09
CA GLY A 280 -0.80 18.66 -14.88
C GLY A 280 -2.11 18.60 -14.09
N ALA A 281 -2.33 17.53 -13.36
CA ALA A 281 -3.48 17.39 -12.46
C ALA A 281 -3.49 18.47 -11.37
N HIS A 282 -2.35 18.71 -10.70
CA HIS A 282 -2.22 19.79 -9.71
C HIS A 282 -2.52 21.17 -10.31
N THR A 283 -1.97 21.46 -11.50
CA THR A 283 -2.21 22.70 -12.22
C THR A 283 -3.68 22.87 -12.57
N ALA A 284 -4.32 21.83 -13.07
CA ALA A 284 -5.73 21.84 -13.42
C ALA A 284 -6.63 21.98 -12.18
N ILE A 285 -6.32 21.27 -11.08
CA ILE A 285 -7.00 21.41 -9.79
C ILE A 285 -6.86 22.87 -9.28
N SER A 286 -5.65 23.42 -9.28
CA SER A 286 -5.39 24.79 -8.83
C SER A 286 -6.14 25.82 -9.67
N SER A 287 -6.23 25.62 -10.98
CA SER A 287 -6.93 26.51 -11.90
C SER A 287 -8.45 26.39 -11.78
N ALA A 288 -8.98 25.17 -11.63
CA ALA A 288 -10.41 24.91 -11.58
C ALA A 288 -11.03 25.19 -10.20
N LEU A 289 -10.32 24.84 -9.10
CA LEU A 289 -10.83 24.84 -7.73
C LEU A 289 -10.15 25.88 -6.83
N GLY A 290 -9.15 26.56 -7.35
CA GLY A 290 -8.39 27.59 -6.65
C GLY A 290 -7.06 27.08 -6.05
N PRO A 291 -6.09 27.99 -5.84
CA PRO A 291 -4.73 27.66 -5.42
C PRO A 291 -4.67 26.99 -4.03
N LEU A 292 -5.63 27.29 -3.16
CA LEU A 292 -5.70 26.64 -1.84
C LEU A 292 -5.96 25.14 -1.97
N VAL A 293 -6.87 24.73 -2.84
CA VAL A 293 -7.18 23.29 -3.07
C VAL A 293 -5.98 22.59 -3.69
N GLY A 294 -5.29 23.23 -4.64
CA GLY A 294 -4.05 22.70 -5.20
C GLY A 294 -2.95 22.54 -4.14
N THR A 295 -2.77 23.52 -3.26
CA THR A 295 -1.80 23.42 -2.15
C THR A 295 -2.15 22.27 -1.21
N VAL A 296 -3.42 22.14 -0.81
CA VAL A 296 -3.88 21.07 0.09
C VAL A 296 -3.72 19.70 -0.57
N PHE A 297 -3.97 19.58 -1.87
CA PHE A 297 -3.67 18.39 -2.66
C PHE A 297 -2.17 18.04 -2.64
N ALA A 298 -1.28 19.02 -2.88
CA ALA A 298 0.16 18.81 -2.86
C ALA A 298 0.70 18.44 -1.46
N VAL A 299 0.11 18.97 -0.38
CA VAL A 299 0.38 18.54 1.01
C VAL A 299 -0.03 17.09 1.24
N GLY A 300 -1.19 16.69 0.72
CA GLY A 300 -1.63 15.29 0.74
C GLY A 300 -0.65 14.37 0.00
N LEU A 301 -0.16 14.78 -1.16
CA LEU A 301 0.84 14.04 -1.94
C LEU A 301 2.19 13.95 -1.20
N LEU A 302 2.62 15.02 -0.53
CA LEU A 302 3.84 14.99 0.29
C LEU A 302 3.73 14.02 1.44
N ALA A 303 2.61 14.06 2.16
CA ALA A 303 2.34 13.13 3.26
C ALA A 303 2.27 11.69 2.76
N SER A 304 1.67 11.46 1.60
CA SER A 304 1.62 10.16 0.91
C SER A 304 3.03 9.63 0.62
N GLY A 305 3.88 10.42 -0.05
CA GLY A 305 5.26 10.03 -0.35
C GLY A 305 6.09 9.76 0.89
N LEU A 306 5.98 10.56 1.96
CA LEU A 306 6.71 10.36 3.22
C LEU A 306 6.26 9.10 3.96
N ALA A 307 4.96 8.88 4.05
CA ALA A 307 4.41 7.75 4.77
C ALA A 307 4.69 6.44 4.04
N SER A 308 4.40 6.37 2.73
CA SER A 308 4.58 5.17 1.93
C SER A 308 6.04 4.76 1.84
N THR A 309 6.97 5.71 1.61
CA THR A 309 8.40 5.40 1.52
C THR A 309 8.99 4.88 2.84
N SER A 310 8.44 5.30 3.99
CA SER A 310 8.84 4.76 5.29
C SER A 310 8.33 3.32 5.49
N VAL A 311 7.08 3.08 5.11
CA VAL A 311 6.43 1.75 5.17
C VAL A 311 7.08 0.78 4.17
N GLY A 312 7.39 1.23 2.95
CA GLY A 312 8.06 0.44 1.92
C GLY A 312 9.47 0.01 2.33
N ALA A 313 10.24 0.93 2.93
CA ALA A 313 11.58 0.62 3.44
C ALA A 313 11.54 -0.41 4.59
N TYR A 314 10.56 -0.29 5.49
CA TYR A 314 10.32 -1.28 6.55
C TYR A 314 9.95 -2.64 5.95
N ALA A 315 9.01 -2.67 5.01
CA ALA A 315 8.62 -3.90 4.31
C ALA A 315 9.80 -4.61 3.66
N GLY A 316 10.65 -3.88 2.97
CA GLY A 316 11.82 -4.45 2.35
C GLY A 316 12.84 -5.01 3.34
N SER A 317 12.99 -4.40 4.53
CA SER A 317 13.82 -4.96 5.61
C SER A 317 13.26 -6.29 6.10
N GLU A 318 11.94 -6.38 6.29
CA GLU A 318 11.27 -7.61 6.71
C GLU A 318 11.34 -8.72 5.66
N ILE A 319 11.22 -8.37 4.37
CA ILE A 319 11.38 -9.32 3.26
C ILE A 319 12.79 -9.91 3.25
N MET A 320 13.81 -9.06 3.36
CA MET A 320 15.22 -9.51 3.38
C MET A 320 15.50 -10.39 4.59
N ASN A 321 15.13 -9.94 5.79
CA ASN A 321 15.30 -10.70 7.02
C ASN A 321 14.61 -12.07 6.97
N GLY A 322 13.35 -12.10 6.53
CA GLY A 322 12.57 -13.32 6.46
C GLY A 322 13.09 -14.32 5.42
N LEU A 323 13.43 -13.85 4.22
CA LEU A 323 13.88 -14.72 3.13
C LEU A 323 15.34 -15.15 3.28
N LEU A 324 16.25 -14.25 3.62
CA LEU A 324 17.68 -14.53 3.64
C LEU A 324 18.23 -14.87 5.02
N HIS A 325 17.45 -14.60 6.08
CA HIS A 325 17.91 -14.68 7.48
C HIS A 325 19.12 -13.78 7.76
N VAL A 326 19.21 -12.66 7.02
CA VAL A 326 20.28 -11.66 7.15
C VAL A 326 19.67 -10.37 7.69
N ARG A 327 20.20 -9.88 8.78
CA ARG A 327 19.82 -8.61 9.39
C ARG A 327 20.76 -7.51 8.90
N VAL A 328 20.28 -6.70 7.96
CA VAL A 328 20.96 -5.46 7.57
C VAL A 328 20.31 -4.31 8.34
N PRO A 329 21.10 -3.39 8.94
CA PRO A 329 20.52 -2.21 9.57
C PRO A 329 19.62 -1.47 8.59
N ILE A 330 18.38 -1.17 9.02
CA ILE A 330 17.34 -0.61 8.16
C ILE A 330 17.79 0.69 7.46
N LEU A 331 18.59 1.50 8.14
CA LEU A 331 19.14 2.74 7.58
C LEU A 331 20.15 2.49 6.45
N VAL A 332 21.00 1.44 6.57
CA VAL A 332 21.95 1.07 5.51
C VAL A 332 21.18 0.59 4.28
N ARG A 333 20.18 -0.26 4.50
CA ARG A 333 19.31 -0.74 3.42
C ARG A 333 18.58 0.44 2.76
N ARG A 334 18.05 1.36 3.55
CA ARG A 334 17.36 2.56 3.07
C ARG A 334 18.27 3.42 2.21
N LEU A 335 19.51 3.64 2.64
CA LEU A 335 20.47 4.42 1.87
C LEU A 335 20.72 3.79 0.50
N VAL A 336 20.88 2.47 0.45
CA VAL A 336 21.11 1.73 -0.81
C VAL A 336 19.87 1.81 -1.72
N SER A 337 18.66 1.65 -1.19
CA SER A 337 17.42 1.67 -1.99
C SER A 337 17.08 3.07 -2.54
N LEU A 338 17.61 4.14 -1.93
CA LEU A 338 17.47 5.50 -2.43
C LEU A 338 18.33 5.79 -3.68
N ILE A 339 19.44 5.07 -3.87
CA ILE A 339 20.39 5.34 -4.97
C ILE A 339 19.71 5.32 -6.34
N PRO A 340 18.93 4.31 -6.74
CA PRO A 340 18.26 4.29 -8.04
C PRO A 340 17.34 5.51 -8.25
N ALA A 341 16.56 5.88 -7.23
CA ALA A 341 15.67 7.03 -7.30
C ALA A 341 16.43 8.35 -7.50
N LEU A 342 17.52 8.55 -6.76
CA LEU A 342 18.33 9.75 -6.88
C LEU A 342 19.08 9.82 -8.23
N ILE A 343 19.53 8.68 -8.76
CA ILE A 343 20.14 8.62 -10.10
C ILE A 343 19.12 9.02 -11.17
N ILE A 344 17.92 8.46 -11.13
CA ILE A 344 16.86 8.74 -12.10
C ILE A 344 16.43 10.21 -12.04
N LEU A 345 16.24 10.76 -10.83
CA LEU A 345 15.93 12.18 -10.63
C LEU A 345 17.09 13.08 -11.08
N GLY A 346 18.34 12.70 -10.79
CA GLY A 346 19.54 13.44 -11.18
C GLY A 346 19.82 13.41 -12.68
N ALA A 347 19.42 12.34 -13.37
CA ALA A 347 19.48 12.23 -14.82
C ALA A 347 18.40 13.05 -15.54
N GLY A 348 17.47 13.67 -14.80
CA GLY A 348 16.39 14.48 -15.38
C GLY A 348 15.32 13.65 -16.06
N ALA A 349 15.13 12.39 -15.65
CA ALA A 349 14.05 11.56 -16.16
C ALA A 349 12.69 12.18 -15.79
N GLU A 350 11.73 12.05 -16.70
CA GLU A 350 10.39 12.56 -16.51
C GLU A 350 9.69 11.74 -15.41
N PRO A 351 9.15 12.39 -14.34
CA PRO A 351 8.57 11.71 -13.19
C PRO A 351 7.46 10.73 -13.53
N THR A 352 6.56 11.09 -14.45
CA THR A 352 5.42 10.25 -14.84
C THR A 352 5.88 8.95 -15.49
N TRP A 353 6.89 9.02 -16.38
CA TRP A 353 7.47 7.83 -16.99
C TRP A 353 8.06 6.89 -15.94
N ALA A 354 8.80 7.43 -14.97
CA ALA A 354 9.39 6.63 -13.90
C ALA A 354 8.33 5.97 -13.01
N LEU A 355 7.22 6.69 -12.72
CA LEU A 355 6.07 6.14 -12.01
C LEU A 355 5.41 4.99 -12.79
N VAL A 356 5.18 5.15 -14.11
CA VAL A 356 4.60 4.09 -14.95
C VAL A 356 5.48 2.83 -14.97
N VAL A 357 6.79 2.99 -15.18
CA VAL A 357 7.74 1.86 -15.19
C VAL A 357 7.75 1.16 -13.82
N SER A 358 7.68 1.90 -12.73
CA SER A 358 7.62 1.31 -11.39
C SER A 358 6.35 0.48 -11.20
N GLN A 359 5.18 0.93 -11.68
CA GLN A 359 3.93 0.17 -11.59
C GLN A 359 3.98 -1.14 -12.38
N VAL A 360 4.64 -1.15 -13.54
CA VAL A 360 4.87 -2.39 -14.30
C VAL A 360 5.72 -3.36 -13.48
N ALA A 361 6.81 -2.88 -12.88
CA ALA A 361 7.67 -3.71 -12.03
C ALA A 361 6.91 -4.27 -10.80
N LEU A 362 6.06 -3.45 -10.15
CA LEU A 362 5.19 -3.90 -9.06
C LEU A 362 4.25 -5.02 -9.49
N SER A 363 3.66 -4.90 -10.69
CA SER A 363 2.73 -5.89 -11.24
C SER A 363 3.37 -7.28 -11.35
N PHE A 364 4.67 -7.37 -11.68
CA PHE A 364 5.40 -8.64 -11.64
C PHE A 364 5.49 -9.25 -10.24
N GLY A 365 5.51 -8.44 -9.19
CA GLY A 365 5.65 -8.92 -7.82
C GLY A 365 4.40 -9.55 -7.23
N ILE A 366 3.23 -9.16 -7.70
CA ILE A 366 1.94 -9.54 -7.09
C ILE A 366 1.72 -11.05 -7.02
N PRO A 367 1.94 -11.84 -8.09
CA PRO A 367 1.78 -13.29 -8.02
C PRO A 367 2.65 -13.97 -6.97
N PHE A 368 3.87 -13.45 -6.77
CA PHE A 368 4.83 -14.00 -5.81
C PHE A 368 4.43 -13.73 -4.34
N ALA A 369 3.66 -12.69 -4.07
CA ALA A 369 3.10 -12.44 -2.74
C ALA A 369 1.81 -13.24 -2.51
N ILE A 370 0.86 -13.16 -3.45
CA ILE A 370 -0.51 -13.66 -3.26
C ILE A 370 -0.58 -15.18 -3.35
N ILE A 371 0.08 -15.81 -4.32
CA ILE A 371 -0.02 -17.27 -4.52
C ILE A 371 0.52 -18.04 -3.30
N PRO A 372 1.71 -17.74 -2.74
CA PRO A 372 2.16 -18.38 -1.52
C PRO A 372 1.25 -18.11 -0.33
N LEU A 373 0.77 -16.87 -0.16
CA LEU A 373 -0.17 -16.53 0.91
C LEU A 373 -1.42 -17.41 0.85
N MET A 374 -2.05 -17.53 -0.32
CA MET A 374 -3.22 -18.38 -0.52
C MET A 374 -2.94 -19.84 -0.21
N ARG A 375 -1.78 -20.34 -0.65
CA ARG A 375 -1.37 -21.74 -0.40
C ARG A 375 -1.10 -22.02 1.08
N LEU A 376 -0.40 -21.10 1.77
CA LEU A 376 -0.05 -21.29 3.18
C LEU A 376 -1.28 -21.21 4.08
N THR A 377 -2.15 -20.22 3.88
CA THR A 377 -3.36 -20.04 4.68
C THR A 377 -4.42 -21.11 4.46
N ALA A 378 -4.33 -21.85 3.36
CA ALA A 378 -5.21 -23.00 3.08
C ALA A 378 -4.73 -24.33 3.72
N LYS A 379 -3.45 -24.42 4.14
CA LYS A 379 -2.87 -25.66 4.65
C LYS A 379 -3.10 -25.82 6.15
N ARG A 380 -3.71 -26.94 6.56
CA ARG A 380 -3.90 -27.28 7.98
C ARG A 380 -2.58 -27.52 8.72
N GLU A 381 -1.55 -28.00 8.02
CA GLU A 381 -0.20 -28.19 8.58
C GLU A 381 0.45 -26.87 9.04
N VAL A 382 -0.01 -25.74 8.49
CA VAL A 382 0.52 -24.39 8.79
C VAL A 382 -0.40 -23.65 9.75
N MET A 383 -1.71 -23.72 9.50
CA MET A 383 -2.73 -22.89 10.14
C MET A 383 -3.54 -23.65 11.20
N GLY A 384 -3.32 -24.95 11.38
CA GLY A 384 -4.09 -25.76 12.31
C GLY A 384 -5.60 -25.68 12.06
N GLU A 385 -6.34 -25.42 13.12
CA GLU A 385 -7.81 -25.21 13.09
C GLU A 385 -8.22 -23.88 12.41
N TYR A 386 -7.28 -22.92 12.30
CA TYR A 386 -7.51 -21.63 11.64
C TYR A 386 -7.30 -21.69 10.13
N ALA A 387 -7.09 -22.85 9.52
CA ALA A 387 -7.01 -22.99 8.07
C ALA A 387 -8.26 -22.40 7.39
N ASN A 388 -8.08 -21.82 6.20
CA ASN A 388 -9.19 -21.18 5.49
C ASN A 388 -10.33 -22.18 5.22
N THR A 389 -11.56 -21.76 5.49
CA THR A 389 -12.77 -22.48 5.10
C THR A 389 -12.81 -22.69 3.58
N ARG A 390 -13.59 -23.66 3.09
CA ARG A 390 -13.71 -23.93 1.64
C ARG A 390 -14.15 -22.69 0.87
N THR A 391 -15.10 -21.92 1.42
CA THR A 391 -15.58 -20.67 0.81
C THR A 391 -14.49 -19.60 0.75
N LEU A 392 -13.81 -19.32 1.87
CA LEU A 392 -12.75 -18.32 1.92
C LEU A 392 -11.58 -18.70 1.00
N ARG A 393 -11.27 -20.00 0.91
CA ARG A 393 -10.26 -20.52 -0.01
C ARG A 393 -10.67 -20.28 -1.47
N ALA A 394 -11.91 -20.60 -1.85
CA ALA A 394 -12.40 -20.41 -3.22
C ALA A 394 -12.42 -18.92 -3.60
N VAL A 395 -12.95 -18.06 -2.72
CA VAL A 395 -12.97 -16.61 -2.91
C VAL A 395 -11.55 -16.05 -3.02
N GLY A 396 -10.65 -16.43 -2.11
CA GLY A 396 -9.27 -15.96 -2.13
C GLY A 396 -8.51 -16.35 -3.40
N PHE A 397 -8.67 -17.61 -3.88
CA PHE A 397 -8.05 -18.02 -5.15
C PHE A 397 -8.70 -17.36 -6.36
N ALA A 398 -10.01 -17.11 -6.36
CA ALA A 398 -10.68 -16.35 -7.42
C ALA A 398 -10.16 -14.91 -7.50
N ILE A 399 -10.05 -14.22 -6.36
CA ILE A 399 -9.45 -12.88 -6.27
C ILE A 399 -8.02 -12.89 -6.78
N ALA A 400 -7.19 -13.86 -6.31
CA ALA A 400 -5.81 -13.99 -6.74
C ALA A 400 -5.72 -14.21 -8.27
N ALA A 401 -6.58 -15.05 -8.84
CA ALA A 401 -6.61 -15.31 -10.27
C ALA A 401 -6.96 -14.06 -11.09
N VAL A 402 -7.96 -13.29 -10.66
CA VAL A 402 -8.36 -12.03 -11.31
C VAL A 402 -7.21 -11.02 -11.27
N ILE A 403 -6.60 -10.81 -10.10
CA ILE A 403 -5.50 -9.87 -9.93
C ILE A 403 -4.29 -10.27 -10.78
N VAL A 404 -3.89 -11.54 -10.72
CA VAL A 404 -2.76 -12.06 -11.50
C VAL A 404 -3.02 -11.93 -13.00
N ALA A 405 -4.21 -12.29 -13.48
CA ALA A 405 -4.58 -12.18 -14.89
C ALA A 405 -4.52 -10.74 -15.40
N LEU A 406 -5.08 -9.79 -14.63
CA LEU A 406 -5.07 -8.36 -15.01
C LEU A 406 -3.65 -7.78 -14.99
N ASN A 407 -2.81 -8.18 -14.02
CA ASN A 407 -1.43 -7.71 -13.99
C ASN A 407 -0.57 -8.31 -15.12
N LEU A 408 -0.74 -9.59 -15.43
CA LEU A 408 -0.07 -10.19 -16.59
C LEU A 408 -0.52 -9.53 -17.91
N PHE A 409 -1.80 -9.17 -18.01
CA PHE A 409 -2.34 -8.44 -19.14
C PHE A 409 -1.74 -7.03 -19.25
N LEU A 410 -1.63 -6.30 -18.14
CA LEU A 410 -0.97 -4.99 -18.07
C LEU A 410 0.48 -5.08 -18.56
N VAL A 411 1.24 -6.04 -18.02
CA VAL A 411 2.62 -6.29 -18.43
C VAL A 411 2.72 -6.61 -19.91
N TYR A 412 1.86 -7.49 -20.44
CA TYR A 412 1.81 -7.83 -21.86
C TYR A 412 1.59 -6.59 -22.74
N LEU A 413 0.60 -5.76 -22.41
CA LEU A 413 0.27 -4.57 -23.19
C LEU A 413 1.41 -3.54 -23.14
N THR A 414 2.03 -3.35 -21.97
CA THR A 414 3.17 -2.44 -21.84
C THR A 414 4.38 -2.91 -22.66
N LEU A 415 4.70 -4.22 -22.64
CA LEU A 415 5.82 -4.77 -23.41
C LEU A 415 5.57 -4.79 -24.92
N THR A 416 4.31 -4.83 -25.35
CA THR A 416 3.94 -4.81 -26.78
C THR A 416 3.71 -3.40 -27.33
N GLY A 417 3.86 -2.36 -26.49
CA GLY A 417 3.62 -0.97 -26.89
C GLY A 417 2.16 -0.67 -27.23
N GLN A 418 1.24 -1.45 -26.69
CA GLN A 418 -0.21 -1.26 -26.83
C GLN A 418 -0.84 -0.59 -25.61
N GLY A 419 -0.01 -0.09 -24.71
CA GLY A 419 -0.41 0.53 -23.44
C GLY A 419 0.11 1.95 -23.28
#